data_a42a5420cb9e95d40084be602461a09a
#
_entry.id   a42a5420cb9e95d40084be602461a09a
#
_cell.length_a   1.000
_cell.length_b   1.000
_cell.length_c   1.000
_cell.angle_alpha   90.00
_cell.angle_beta   90.00
_cell.angle_gamma   90.00
#
_symmetry.space_group_name_H-M   'P 1'
#
loop_
_entity.id
_entity.type
_entity.pdbx_description
1 polymer ?
#
loop_
_entity_poly.entity_id
_entity_poly.type
_entity_poly.pdbx_seq_one_letter_code
_entity_poly.pdbx_strand_id
1 'polypeptide(L)'
;HLASDGELEKKPTIDHTITAVPLELRGGYTGYWRAADVLEFTSHGYDGYVFDENNNRIDFKGYRADCINQFALDYLDQYTGEKPFFMTVSQIEPHHQNDHNHYEGPNGSKQRFADFVLPEDLKALGGNAAEEYPDYLGQCASLDENLGKLVEKLKEKGLYENTVILYASDHGSHFKTRNRDAHLNGYDDYKRSCHDGCLHVPLVICGGPFKGGKEVTELVSTCLLYTSPSPRD
;
A
#
# COMPACT_ATOMS: atom_id res chain seq x y z
N HIS A 1 8.76 2.54 -6.23
CA HIS A 1 9.64 1.38 -6.43
C HIS A 1 11.09 1.78 -6.16
N LEU A 2 11.82 0.95 -5.43
CA LEU A 2 13.26 1.03 -5.27
C LEU A 2 13.85 -0.01 -6.23
N ALA A 3 14.53 0.42 -7.27
CA ALA A 3 15.09 -0.52 -8.23
C ALA A 3 16.45 -1.04 -7.77
N SER A 4 16.66 -2.34 -7.84
CA SER A 4 17.92 -2.98 -7.46
C SER A 4 19.10 -2.59 -8.37
N ASP A 5 18.83 -2.12 -9.59
CA ASP A 5 19.82 -1.57 -10.53
C ASP A 5 19.66 -0.06 -10.77
N GLY A 6 18.69 0.59 -10.12
CA GLY A 6 18.39 2.00 -10.29
C GLY A 6 17.70 2.37 -11.61
N GLU A 7 17.28 1.42 -12.43
CA GLU A 7 16.74 1.67 -13.78
C GLU A 7 15.51 0.83 -14.13
N LEU A 8 14.44 0.91 -13.33
CA LEU A 8 13.20 0.17 -13.58
C LEU A 8 12.53 0.46 -14.94
N GLU A 9 12.71 1.67 -15.48
CA GLU A 9 12.04 2.07 -16.73
C GLU A 9 12.77 1.60 -17.99
N LYS A 10 14.02 1.21 -17.86
CA LYS A 10 14.79 0.63 -18.95
C LYS A 10 14.71 -0.90 -18.87
N LYS A 11 15.05 -1.59 -19.95
CA LYS A 11 15.10 -3.04 -19.95
C LYS A 11 16.08 -3.47 -18.85
N PRO A 12 15.59 -4.12 -17.77
CA PRO A 12 16.43 -4.41 -16.61
C PRO A 12 17.54 -5.37 -17.00
N THR A 13 18.74 -5.13 -16.48
CA THR A 13 19.89 -6.00 -16.65
C THR A 13 19.90 -7.16 -15.67
N ILE A 14 19.08 -7.08 -14.62
CA ILE A 14 18.94 -8.07 -13.54
C ILE A 14 17.48 -8.46 -13.37
N ASP A 15 17.27 -9.64 -12.78
CA ASP A 15 15.94 -10.11 -12.40
C ASP A 15 15.55 -9.52 -11.02
N HIS A 16 14.66 -8.55 -11.03
CA HIS A 16 14.18 -7.84 -9.84
C HIS A 16 13.38 -8.74 -8.88
N THR A 17 12.90 -9.89 -9.36
CA THR A 17 12.14 -10.82 -8.50
C THR A 17 13.07 -11.56 -7.53
N ILE A 18 14.27 -11.90 -7.94
CA ILE A 18 15.24 -12.68 -7.15
C ILE A 18 16.39 -11.87 -6.56
N THR A 19 16.46 -10.58 -6.92
CA THR A 19 17.56 -9.70 -6.50
C THR A 19 17.11 -8.75 -5.40
N ALA A 20 17.79 -8.78 -4.26
CA ALA A 20 17.55 -7.83 -3.18
C ALA A 20 17.99 -6.41 -3.57
N VAL A 21 17.29 -5.40 -3.07
CA VAL A 21 17.69 -4.00 -3.23
C VAL A 21 18.96 -3.73 -2.39
N PRO A 22 20.08 -3.34 -3.01
CA PRO A 22 21.31 -3.05 -2.27
C PRO A 22 21.15 -1.80 -1.40
N LEU A 23 21.93 -1.69 -0.33
CA LEU A 23 21.78 -0.67 0.70
C LEU A 23 21.78 0.77 0.12
N GLU A 24 22.64 1.04 -0.84
CA GLU A 24 22.80 2.35 -1.49
C GLU A 24 21.56 2.78 -2.29
N LEU A 25 20.71 1.84 -2.69
CA LEU A 25 19.47 2.10 -3.44
C LEU A 25 18.21 2.07 -2.57
N ARG A 26 18.34 1.85 -1.26
CA ARG A 26 17.19 1.82 -0.33
C ARG A 26 16.66 3.20 0.06
N GLY A 27 16.97 4.25 -0.67
CA GLY A 27 16.42 5.59 -0.41
C GLY A 27 16.74 6.17 0.97
N GLY A 28 17.85 5.77 1.58
CA GLY A 28 18.26 6.22 2.91
C GLY A 28 17.77 5.35 4.08
N TYR A 29 16.99 4.29 3.82
CA TYR A 29 16.61 3.32 4.84
C TYR A 29 17.81 2.41 5.17
N THR A 30 18.40 2.59 6.34
CA THR A 30 19.65 1.91 6.75
C THR A 30 19.47 0.93 7.92
N GLY A 31 18.26 0.87 8.48
CA GLY A 31 17.94 0.02 9.63
C GLY A 31 17.22 -1.27 9.24
N TYR A 32 16.21 -1.61 10.02
CA TYR A 32 15.35 -2.75 9.77
C TYR A 32 14.73 -2.70 8.38
N TRP A 33 14.86 -3.78 7.63
CA TRP A 33 14.42 -3.86 6.24
C TRP A 33 13.70 -5.16 5.99
N ARG A 34 12.50 -5.09 5.44
CA ARG A 34 11.67 -6.22 4.99
C ARG A 34 10.95 -5.79 3.74
N ALA A 35 11.63 -5.88 2.59
CA ALA A 35 11.05 -5.41 1.34
C ALA A 35 11.52 -6.25 0.14
N ALA A 36 10.75 -6.20 -0.93
CA ALA A 36 11.14 -6.63 -2.26
C ALA A 36 11.02 -5.45 -3.21
N ASP A 37 11.83 -5.45 -4.26
CA ASP A 37 11.83 -4.39 -5.28
C ASP A 37 10.48 -4.35 -6.02
N VAL A 38 9.95 -5.53 -6.29
CA VAL A 38 8.69 -5.74 -7.00
C VAL A 38 7.80 -6.74 -6.23
N LEU A 39 7.33 -6.35 -5.05
CA LEU A 39 6.57 -7.23 -4.15
C LEU A 39 5.39 -7.92 -4.84
N GLU A 40 4.76 -7.27 -5.81
CA GLU A 40 3.69 -7.86 -6.62
C GLU A 40 4.14 -9.13 -7.37
N PHE A 41 5.40 -9.20 -7.80
CA PHE A 41 5.95 -10.35 -8.52
C PHE A 41 6.67 -11.34 -7.60
N THR A 42 6.91 -10.98 -6.35
CA THR A 42 7.50 -11.86 -5.34
C THR A 42 6.47 -12.42 -4.37
N SER A 43 5.19 -12.13 -4.58
CA SER A 43 4.11 -12.57 -3.73
C SER A 43 2.80 -12.77 -4.49
N HIS A 44 1.96 -13.61 -3.95
CA HIS A 44 0.55 -13.76 -4.25
C HIS A 44 -0.29 -13.28 -3.06
N GLY A 45 -1.61 -13.38 -3.12
CA GLY A 45 -2.48 -12.92 -2.03
C GLY A 45 -2.17 -13.53 -0.67
N TYR A 46 -1.66 -14.79 -0.63
CA TYR A 46 -1.50 -15.56 0.61
C TYR A 46 -0.10 -16.12 0.87
N ASP A 47 0.85 -15.85 0.02
CA ASP A 47 2.24 -16.24 0.22
C ASP A 47 3.18 -15.32 -0.56
N GLY A 48 4.46 -15.43 -0.26
CA GLY A 48 5.49 -14.68 -0.96
C GLY A 48 6.77 -14.60 -0.17
N TYR A 49 7.63 -13.68 -0.58
CA TYR A 49 8.87 -13.41 0.10
C TYR A 49 9.30 -11.94 -0.05
N VAL A 50 10.10 -11.54 0.90
CA VAL A 50 10.83 -10.26 0.93
C VAL A 50 12.30 -10.55 1.22
N PHE A 51 13.13 -9.50 1.21
CA PHE A 51 14.52 -9.58 1.63
C PHE A 51 14.73 -8.77 2.92
N ASP A 52 15.63 -9.28 3.77
CA ASP A 52 16.03 -8.59 5.00
C ASP A 52 17.15 -7.56 4.78
N GLU A 53 17.61 -6.94 5.85
CA GLU A 53 18.69 -5.96 5.84
C GLU A 53 20.03 -6.52 5.32
N ASN A 54 20.22 -7.84 5.42
CA ASN A 54 21.41 -8.57 4.98
C ASN A 54 21.24 -9.20 3.58
N ASN A 55 20.15 -8.86 2.88
CA ASN A 55 19.77 -9.45 1.58
C ASN A 55 19.40 -10.94 1.63
N ASN A 56 19.08 -11.48 2.80
CA ASN A 56 18.54 -12.84 2.89
C ASN A 56 17.06 -12.83 2.54
N ARG A 57 16.63 -13.86 1.80
CA ARG A 57 15.22 -14.09 1.51
C ARG A 57 14.47 -14.54 2.76
N ILE A 58 13.33 -13.92 3.00
CA ILE A 58 12.38 -14.22 4.08
C ILE A 58 11.05 -14.60 3.44
N ASP A 59 10.69 -15.85 3.49
CA ASP A 59 9.38 -16.34 3.01
C ASP A 59 8.30 -16.06 4.06
N PHE A 60 7.08 -15.78 3.59
CA PHE A 60 5.90 -15.63 4.45
C PHE A 60 4.72 -16.42 3.91
N LYS A 61 3.82 -16.81 4.82
CA LYS A 61 2.55 -17.47 4.52
C LYS A 61 1.43 -16.84 5.33
N GLY A 62 0.33 -16.55 4.67
CA GLY A 62 -0.81 -15.82 5.22
C GLY A 62 -1.18 -14.68 4.28
N TYR A 63 -2.29 -14.01 4.56
CA TYR A 63 -2.70 -12.88 3.74
C TYR A 63 -1.60 -11.82 3.69
N ARG A 64 -1.20 -11.42 2.50
CA ARG A 64 0.01 -10.59 2.27
C ARG A 64 0.02 -9.31 3.11
N ALA A 65 -1.09 -8.56 3.13
CA ALA A 65 -1.16 -7.33 3.92
C ALA A 65 -0.91 -7.58 5.41
N ASP A 66 -1.44 -8.69 5.97
CA ASP A 66 -1.21 -9.06 7.36
C ASP A 66 0.25 -9.42 7.62
N CYS A 67 0.88 -10.15 6.70
CA CYS A 67 2.29 -10.53 6.81
C CYS A 67 3.23 -9.31 6.75
N ILE A 68 2.97 -8.39 5.84
CA ILE A 68 3.74 -7.13 5.75
C ILE A 68 3.55 -6.29 7.03
N ASN A 69 2.32 -6.22 7.54
CA ASN A 69 2.05 -5.54 8.80
C ASN A 69 2.75 -6.20 9.98
N GLN A 70 2.83 -7.54 10.00
CA GLN A 70 3.52 -8.27 11.06
C GLN A 70 5.00 -7.90 11.15
N PHE A 71 5.69 -7.70 10.02
CA PHE A 71 7.08 -7.21 10.04
C PHE A 71 7.21 -5.85 10.72
N ALA A 72 6.24 -4.97 10.56
CA ALA A 72 6.25 -3.67 11.25
C ALA A 72 5.99 -3.83 12.75
N LEU A 73 5.11 -4.73 13.15
CA LEU A 73 4.88 -5.07 14.56
C LEU A 73 6.13 -5.68 15.21
N ASP A 74 6.81 -6.59 14.51
CA ASP A 74 8.06 -7.22 14.96
C ASP A 74 9.17 -6.17 15.17
N TYR A 75 9.24 -5.15 14.29
CA TYR A 75 10.13 -4.02 14.50
C TYR A 75 9.77 -3.25 15.79
N LEU A 76 8.51 -2.92 15.96
CA LEU A 76 8.07 -2.20 17.16
C LEU A 76 8.31 -3.00 18.44
N ASP A 77 8.18 -4.33 18.41
CA ASP A 77 8.48 -5.18 19.55
C ASP A 77 9.96 -5.13 19.97
N GLN A 78 10.86 -5.05 18.99
CA GLN A 78 12.30 -4.98 19.21
C GLN A 78 12.80 -3.55 19.51
N TYR A 79 11.96 -2.54 19.25
CA TYR A 79 12.37 -1.14 19.41
C TYR A 79 12.61 -0.76 20.87
N THR A 80 13.81 -0.27 21.16
CA THR A 80 14.30 0.06 22.52
C THR A 80 14.06 1.52 22.93
N GLY A 81 13.67 2.39 21.99
CA GLY A 81 13.47 3.82 22.27
C GLY A 81 14.74 4.68 22.26
N GLU A 82 15.92 4.10 21.96
CA GLU A 82 17.20 4.84 22.01
C GLU A 82 17.32 5.94 20.94
N LYS A 83 16.70 5.75 19.79
CA LYS A 83 16.73 6.72 18.68
C LYS A 83 15.37 6.85 18.06
N PRO A 84 14.96 8.03 17.58
CA PRO A 84 13.74 8.14 16.82
C PRO A 84 13.80 7.27 15.55
N PHE A 85 12.64 6.77 15.12
CA PHE A 85 12.53 6.01 13.88
C PHE A 85 11.68 6.73 12.84
N PHE A 86 11.93 6.44 11.59
CA PHE A 86 11.06 6.69 10.46
C PHE A 86 10.73 5.35 9.82
N MET A 87 9.46 4.98 9.82
CA MET A 87 8.98 3.69 9.31
C MET A 87 8.04 3.92 8.14
N THR A 88 8.25 3.19 7.06
CA THR A 88 7.29 3.08 5.96
C THR A 88 6.76 1.66 5.90
N VAL A 89 5.45 1.49 5.97
CA VAL A 89 4.75 0.23 5.74
C VAL A 89 4.02 0.35 4.41
N SER A 90 4.55 -0.27 3.37
CA SER A 90 4.01 -0.21 2.02
C SER A 90 3.35 -1.55 1.70
N GLN A 91 2.03 -1.56 1.77
CA GLN A 91 1.20 -2.70 1.38
C GLN A 91 0.80 -2.55 -0.09
N ILE A 92 0.62 -3.65 -0.79
CA ILE A 92 0.13 -3.61 -2.19
C ILE A 92 -1.38 -3.35 -2.21
N GLU A 93 -2.11 -3.95 -1.27
CA GLU A 93 -3.55 -3.79 -1.16
C GLU A 93 -3.95 -2.30 -1.02
N PRO A 94 -5.06 -1.88 -1.62
CA PRO A 94 -6.07 -2.66 -2.32
C PRO A 94 -5.83 -2.81 -3.83
N HIS A 95 -4.61 -3.11 -4.25
CA HIS A 95 -4.23 -3.29 -5.65
C HIS A 95 -4.92 -4.52 -6.26
N HIS A 96 -5.26 -4.41 -7.54
CA HIS A 96 -5.70 -5.55 -8.33
C HIS A 96 -4.58 -6.61 -8.42
N GLN A 97 -4.88 -7.87 -8.15
CA GLN A 97 -3.89 -8.94 -8.24
C GLN A 97 -3.72 -9.35 -9.71
N ASN A 98 -2.62 -8.94 -10.32
CA ASN A 98 -2.45 -9.01 -11.78
C ASN A 98 -2.33 -10.44 -12.30
N ASP A 99 -1.68 -11.35 -11.58
CA ASP A 99 -1.53 -12.75 -11.96
C ASP A 99 -2.86 -13.52 -11.89
N HIS A 100 -3.78 -13.10 -11.03
CA HIS A 100 -5.14 -13.66 -10.92
C HIS A 100 -6.18 -12.85 -11.72
N ASN A 101 -5.82 -11.67 -12.20
CA ASN A 101 -6.68 -10.75 -12.96
C ASN A 101 -7.97 -10.35 -12.23
N HIS A 102 -7.94 -10.25 -10.91
CA HIS A 102 -9.05 -9.78 -10.07
C HIS A 102 -8.53 -9.15 -8.76
N TYR A 103 -9.41 -8.46 -8.01
CA TYR A 103 -9.13 -8.08 -6.64
C TYR A 103 -9.21 -9.31 -5.74
N GLU A 104 -8.30 -9.46 -4.80
CA GLU A 104 -8.22 -10.61 -3.91
C GLU A 104 -8.22 -10.15 -2.46
N GLY A 105 -9.43 -10.01 -1.90
CA GLY A 105 -9.61 -9.71 -0.48
C GLY A 105 -9.31 -10.93 0.41
N PRO A 106 -9.18 -10.75 1.72
CA PRO A 106 -9.11 -11.87 2.65
C PRO A 106 -10.27 -12.83 2.46
N ASN A 107 -10.03 -14.13 2.73
CA ASN A 107 -11.05 -15.16 2.63
C ASN A 107 -12.35 -14.74 3.37
N GLY A 108 -13.48 -14.83 2.68
CA GLY A 108 -14.78 -14.41 3.20
C GLY A 108 -15.17 -12.96 2.85
N SER A 109 -14.34 -12.21 2.14
CA SER A 109 -14.64 -10.82 1.74
C SER A 109 -15.91 -10.72 0.91
N LYS A 110 -16.11 -11.57 -0.07
CA LYS A 110 -17.34 -11.58 -0.91
C LYS A 110 -18.59 -11.78 -0.10
N GLN A 111 -18.55 -12.63 0.92
CA GLN A 111 -19.68 -12.87 1.83
C GLN A 111 -19.89 -11.70 2.78
N ARG A 112 -18.79 -11.17 3.35
CA ARG A 112 -18.83 -10.03 4.31
C ARG A 112 -19.43 -8.78 3.67
N PHE A 113 -19.16 -8.54 2.39
CA PHE A 113 -19.55 -7.33 1.68
C PHE A 113 -20.57 -7.58 0.56
N ALA A 114 -21.29 -8.73 0.60
CA ALA A 114 -22.26 -9.10 -0.45
C ALA A 114 -23.39 -8.07 -0.64
N ASP A 115 -23.83 -7.43 0.45
CA ASP A 115 -24.93 -6.45 0.43
C ASP A 115 -24.47 -5.00 0.25
N PHE A 116 -23.19 -4.80 -0.08
CA PHE A 116 -22.66 -3.44 -0.25
C PHE A 116 -23.26 -2.77 -1.49
N VAL A 117 -23.67 -1.51 -1.34
CA VAL A 117 -24.22 -0.73 -2.44
C VAL A 117 -23.08 -0.10 -3.23
N LEU A 118 -22.98 -0.47 -4.50
CA LEU A 118 -21.98 0.10 -5.41
C LEU A 118 -22.21 1.62 -5.57
N PRO A 119 -21.15 2.45 -5.54
CA PRO A 119 -21.24 3.88 -5.85
C PRO A 119 -21.90 4.16 -7.20
N GLU A 120 -22.65 5.24 -7.27
CA GLU A 120 -23.47 5.54 -8.46
C GLU A 120 -22.66 5.77 -9.73
N ASP A 121 -21.48 6.36 -9.63
CA ASP A 121 -20.54 6.53 -10.73
C ASP A 121 -20.06 5.19 -11.30
N LEU A 122 -19.71 4.23 -10.42
CA LEU A 122 -19.31 2.89 -10.85
C LEU A 122 -20.48 2.10 -11.45
N LYS A 123 -21.71 2.27 -10.93
CA LYS A 123 -22.91 1.68 -11.54
C LYS A 123 -23.15 2.22 -12.95
N ALA A 124 -23.03 3.54 -13.10
CA ALA A 124 -23.30 4.21 -14.38
C ALA A 124 -22.26 3.84 -15.46
N LEU A 125 -21.01 3.69 -15.06
CA LEU A 125 -19.90 3.39 -15.99
C LEU A 125 -19.82 1.91 -16.37
N GLY A 126 -20.27 0.99 -15.53
CA GLY A 126 -20.16 -0.44 -15.77
C GLY A 126 -18.76 -0.99 -15.44
N GLY A 127 -18.15 -1.75 -16.33
CA GLY A 127 -16.89 -2.45 -16.05
C GLY A 127 -17.10 -3.67 -15.16
N ASN A 128 -16.09 -4.04 -14.38
CA ASN A 128 -16.15 -5.20 -13.47
C ASN A 128 -16.41 -4.84 -12.00
N ALA A 129 -16.76 -3.60 -11.70
CA ALA A 129 -16.93 -3.12 -10.34
C ALA A 129 -17.92 -3.94 -9.52
N ALA A 130 -19.06 -4.33 -10.09
CA ALA A 130 -20.07 -5.09 -9.36
C ALA A 130 -19.57 -6.46 -8.87
N GLU A 131 -18.65 -7.08 -9.59
CA GLU A 131 -18.05 -8.37 -9.25
C GLU A 131 -16.89 -8.24 -8.26
N GLU A 132 -16.07 -7.20 -8.45
CA GLU A 132 -14.79 -7.03 -7.78
C GLU A 132 -14.88 -6.21 -6.48
N TYR A 133 -15.90 -5.38 -6.35
CA TYR A 133 -16.00 -4.42 -5.24
C TYR A 133 -16.04 -5.06 -3.85
N PRO A 134 -16.70 -6.21 -3.63
CA PRO A 134 -16.65 -6.88 -2.34
C PRO A 134 -15.25 -7.31 -1.91
N ASP A 135 -14.41 -7.81 -2.83
CA ASP A 135 -13.03 -8.14 -2.53
C ASP A 135 -12.17 -6.90 -2.29
N TYR A 136 -12.37 -5.84 -3.08
CA TYR A 136 -11.74 -4.54 -2.85
C TYR A 136 -12.07 -3.98 -1.46
N LEU A 137 -13.32 -4.05 -1.02
CA LEU A 137 -13.71 -3.64 0.33
C LEU A 137 -13.07 -4.52 1.40
N GLY A 138 -12.93 -5.82 1.14
CA GLY A 138 -12.21 -6.73 2.01
C GLY A 138 -10.75 -6.34 2.18
N GLN A 139 -10.08 -5.96 1.09
CA GLN A 139 -8.72 -5.43 1.14
C GLN A 139 -8.65 -4.16 1.99
N CYS A 140 -9.54 -3.19 1.74
CA CYS A 140 -9.59 -1.95 2.52
C CYS A 140 -9.82 -2.20 4.01
N ALA A 141 -10.74 -3.11 4.36
CA ALA A 141 -11.02 -3.49 5.74
C ALA A 141 -9.79 -4.14 6.41
N SER A 142 -9.06 -4.99 5.68
CA SER A 142 -7.81 -5.58 6.19
C SER A 142 -6.74 -4.52 6.45
N LEU A 143 -6.61 -3.51 5.59
CA LEU A 143 -5.68 -2.40 5.80
C LEU A 143 -6.04 -1.59 7.05
N ASP A 144 -7.32 -1.31 7.26
CA ASP A 144 -7.80 -0.59 8.45
C ASP A 144 -7.53 -1.40 9.73
N GLU A 145 -7.85 -2.69 9.72
CA GLU A 145 -7.57 -3.61 10.83
C GLU A 145 -6.04 -3.66 11.14
N ASN A 146 -5.20 -3.67 10.11
CA ASN A 146 -3.75 -3.68 10.24
C ASN A 146 -3.20 -2.36 10.78
N LEU A 147 -3.73 -1.23 10.33
CA LEU A 147 -3.39 0.08 10.93
C LEU A 147 -3.81 0.12 12.40
N GLY A 148 -4.99 -0.40 12.74
CA GLY A 148 -5.45 -0.53 14.12
C GLY A 148 -4.46 -1.28 15.00
N LYS A 149 -3.94 -2.43 14.55
CA LYS A 149 -2.92 -3.22 15.26
C LYS A 149 -1.63 -2.41 15.51
N LEU A 150 -1.17 -1.63 14.53
CA LEU A 150 0.00 -0.76 14.69
C LEU A 150 -0.24 0.36 15.71
N VAL A 151 -1.41 0.99 15.66
CA VAL A 151 -1.81 2.02 16.63
C VAL A 151 -1.85 1.47 18.05
N GLU A 152 -2.47 0.31 18.25
CA GLU A 152 -2.51 -0.33 19.57
C GLU A 152 -1.09 -0.72 20.05
N LYS A 153 -0.23 -1.23 19.18
CA LYS A 153 1.17 -1.51 19.53
C LYS A 153 1.92 -0.25 19.94
N LEU A 154 1.74 0.85 19.26
CA LEU A 154 2.34 2.15 19.65
C LEU A 154 1.83 2.62 21.00
N LYS A 155 0.55 2.43 21.33
CA LYS A 155 -0.02 2.75 22.64
C LYS A 155 0.55 1.85 23.74
N GLU A 156 0.59 0.53 23.52
CA GLU A 156 1.19 -0.44 24.45
C GLU A 156 2.63 -0.07 24.82
N LYS A 157 3.40 0.39 23.84
CA LYS A 157 4.80 0.80 24.01
C LYS A 157 4.96 2.23 24.54
N GLY A 158 3.87 2.97 24.77
CA GLY A 158 3.92 4.38 25.18
C GLY A 158 4.49 5.33 24.15
N LEU A 159 4.47 4.94 22.87
CA LEU A 159 5.05 5.70 21.75
C LEU A 159 4.02 6.57 21.02
N TYR A 160 2.72 6.27 21.15
CA TYR A 160 1.65 6.86 20.35
C TYR A 160 1.63 8.39 20.43
N GLU A 161 1.73 8.97 21.62
CA GLU A 161 1.65 10.43 21.83
C GLU A 161 2.81 11.21 21.18
N ASN A 162 3.93 10.52 20.91
CA ASN A 162 5.12 11.10 20.28
C ASN A 162 5.37 10.55 18.85
N THR A 163 4.36 9.98 18.24
CA THR A 163 4.45 9.42 16.87
C THR A 163 3.45 10.13 15.97
N VAL A 164 3.91 10.62 14.83
CA VAL A 164 3.03 11.08 13.74
C VAL A 164 2.78 9.89 12.82
N ILE A 165 1.51 9.58 12.58
CA ILE A 165 1.06 8.55 11.66
C ILE A 165 0.47 9.24 10.44
N LEU A 166 0.98 8.87 9.26
CA LEU A 166 0.48 9.32 7.98
C LEU A 166 -0.02 8.11 7.20
N TYR A 167 -1.28 8.15 6.79
CA TYR A 167 -1.89 7.13 5.92
C TYR A 167 -2.25 7.75 4.59
N ALA A 168 -1.79 7.15 3.50
CA ALA A 168 -2.04 7.64 2.14
C ALA A 168 -2.04 6.50 1.14
N SER A 169 -2.60 6.74 -0.05
CA SER A 169 -2.43 5.88 -1.23
C SER A 169 -1.69 6.64 -2.32
N ASP A 170 -1.02 5.93 -3.21
CA ASP A 170 -0.34 6.49 -4.38
C ASP A 170 -1.32 6.83 -5.51
N HIS A 171 -2.36 6.02 -5.72
CA HIS A 171 -3.45 6.21 -6.67
C HIS A 171 -4.68 5.38 -6.25
N GLY A 172 -5.81 5.65 -6.88
CA GLY A 172 -7.03 4.88 -6.70
C GLY A 172 -7.31 3.91 -7.85
N SER A 173 -8.60 3.56 -8.06
CA SER A 173 -9.04 2.63 -9.08
C SER A 173 -10.40 3.03 -9.66
N HIS A 174 -10.61 2.72 -10.95
CA HIS A 174 -11.90 2.88 -11.63
C HIS A 174 -12.51 1.54 -12.11
N PHE A 175 -12.03 0.40 -11.68
CA PHE A 175 -12.59 -0.94 -11.92
C PHE A 175 -12.88 -1.25 -13.39
N LYS A 176 -11.90 -0.99 -14.27
CA LYS A 176 -12.02 -1.26 -15.71
C LYS A 176 -13.28 -0.64 -16.36
N THR A 177 -13.71 0.52 -15.87
CA THR A 177 -14.91 1.22 -16.39
C THR A 177 -14.66 1.98 -17.69
N ARG A 178 -13.41 2.24 -18.03
CA ARG A 178 -13.02 3.07 -19.19
C ARG A 178 -13.07 2.33 -20.52
N ASN A 179 -12.71 1.07 -20.53
CA ASN A 179 -12.56 0.26 -21.74
C ASN A 179 -13.62 -0.85 -21.81
N ARG A 180 -14.84 -0.48 -22.20
CA ARG A 180 -15.94 -1.43 -22.42
C ARG A 180 -15.76 -2.27 -23.68
N ASP A 181 -15.02 -1.74 -24.67
CA ASP A 181 -14.82 -2.38 -25.95
C ASP A 181 -13.46 -3.06 -26.03
N ALA A 182 -13.48 -4.38 -26.16
CA ALA A 182 -12.29 -5.19 -26.43
C ALA A 182 -11.53 -4.76 -27.71
N HIS A 183 -12.15 -3.92 -28.56
CA HIS A 183 -11.55 -3.38 -29.77
C HIS A 183 -10.47 -2.30 -29.54
N LEU A 184 -10.43 -1.70 -28.37
CA LEU A 184 -9.37 -0.75 -27.96
C LEU A 184 -8.18 -1.45 -27.32
N ASN A 185 -7.76 -2.60 -27.86
CA ASN A 185 -6.67 -3.48 -27.40
C ASN A 185 -6.92 -4.25 -26.11
N GLY A 186 -8.14 -4.33 -25.60
CA GLY A 186 -8.51 -5.20 -24.50
C GLY A 186 -7.85 -4.88 -23.15
N TYR A 187 -6.99 -3.88 -23.09
CA TYR A 187 -6.27 -3.51 -21.89
C TYR A 187 -6.91 -2.30 -21.23
N ASP A 188 -7.80 -2.56 -20.29
CA ASP A 188 -8.23 -1.53 -19.36
C ASP A 188 -7.30 -1.52 -18.16
N ASP A 189 -6.47 -0.50 -18.11
CA ASP A 189 -5.67 -0.18 -16.96
C ASP A 189 -6.56 0.54 -15.94
N TYR A 190 -7.07 -0.19 -14.98
CA TYR A 190 -7.98 0.27 -13.93
C TYR A 190 -7.50 1.50 -13.14
N LYS A 191 -6.33 2.05 -13.42
CA LYS A 191 -5.71 3.15 -12.67
C LYS A 191 -5.20 4.33 -13.50
N ARG A 192 -4.59 4.16 -14.65
CA ARG A 192 -3.92 5.22 -15.41
C ARG A 192 -4.89 6.14 -16.13
N SER A 193 -5.68 6.90 -15.39
CA SER A 193 -6.71 7.80 -15.92
C SER A 193 -6.90 9.02 -15.03
N CYS A 194 -7.64 10.02 -15.56
CA CYS A 194 -8.07 11.19 -14.81
C CYS A 194 -9.46 11.02 -14.16
N HIS A 195 -9.94 9.79 -13.99
CA HIS A 195 -11.14 9.53 -13.20
C HIS A 195 -10.93 9.95 -11.75
N ASP A 196 -11.97 10.51 -11.14
CA ASP A 196 -11.94 10.90 -9.73
C ASP A 196 -11.53 9.73 -8.83
N GLY A 197 -12.10 8.55 -9.04
CA GLY A 197 -11.72 7.33 -8.32
C GLY A 197 -10.25 6.91 -8.45
N CYS A 198 -9.49 7.45 -9.41
CA CYS A 198 -8.05 7.23 -9.53
C CYS A 198 -7.20 8.31 -8.87
N LEU A 199 -7.71 9.55 -8.80
CA LEU A 199 -6.96 10.71 -8.35
C LEU A 199 -7.29 11.09 -6.89
N HIS A 200 -8.53 10.89 -6.47
CA HIS A 200 -9.02 11.23 -5.14
C HIS A 200 -8.70 10.09 -4.17
N VAL A 201 -7.51 10.12 -3.62
CA VAL A 201 -6.99 9.12 -2.67
C VAL A 201 -7.03 9.63 -1.23
N PRO A 202 -7.11 8.74 -0.23
CA PRO A 202 -7.08 9.15 1.15
C PRO A 202 -5.72 9.75 1.53
N LEU A 203 -5.76 10.80 2.36
CA LEU A 203 -4.62 11.31 3.10
C LEU A 203 -5.08 11.64 4.51
N VAL A 204 -4.60 10.89 5.49
CA VAL A 204 -4.92 11.08 6.90
C VAL A 204 -3.64 11.25 7.69
N ILE A 205 -3.60 12.27 8.56
CA ILE A 205 -2.46 12.52 9.44
C ILE A 205 -2.98 12.64 10.87
N CYS A 206 -2.36 11.90 11.79
CA CYS A 206 -2.68 11.97 13.21
C CYS A 206 -1.45 11.77 14.10
N GLY A 207 -1.60 12.05 15.38
CA GLY A 207 -0.53 11.91 16.39
C GLY A 207 0.40 13.12 16.49
N GLY A 208 1.21 13.17 17.53
CA GLY A 208 2.08 14.29 17.82
C GLY A 208 1.32 15.63 17.89
N PRO A 209 1.68 16.62 17.06
CA PRO A 209 1.01 17.91 17.01
C PRO A 209 -0.36 17.88 16.31
N PHE A 210 -0.66 16.82 15.57
CA PHE A 210 -1.91 16.68 14.81
C PHE A 210 -3.01 16.12 15.72
N LYS A 211 -3.78 17.00 16.30
CA LYS A 211 -4.97 16.66 17.12
C LYS A 211 -6.16 16.48 16.18
N GLY A 212 -6.64 15.26 16.01
CA GLY A 212 -7.62 14.84 15.03
C GLY A 212 -8.94 15.62 14.97
N GLY A 213 -9.85 15.21 14.10
CA GLY A 213 -11.18 15.77 13.94
C GLY A 213 -11.27 17.01 13.05
N LYS A 214 -10.22 17.31 12.27
CA LYS A 214 -10.28 18.34 11.23
C LYS A 214 -10.40 17.68 9.86
N GLU A 215 -11.30 18.20 9.05
CA GLU A 215 -11.37 17.93 7.62
C GLU A 215 -10.72 19.10 6.88
N VAL A 216 -9.86 18.78 5.92
CA VAL A 216 -9.19 19.74 5.04
C VAL A 216 -9.80 19.58 3.66
N THR A 217 -10.43 20.63 3.15
CA THR A 217 -11.13 20.66 1.87
C THR A 217 -10.28 21.21 0.73
N GLU A 218 -9.12 21.75 1.04
CA GLU A 218 -8.15 22.24 0.07
C GLU A 218 -7.50 21.05 -0.66
N LEU A 219 -7.27 21.24 -1.97
CA LEU A 219 -6.57 20.26 -2.78
C LEU A 219 -5.11 20.15 -2.33
N VAL A 220 -4.71 18.93 -1.99
CA VAL A 220 -3.34 18.58 -1.65
C VAL A 220 -2.85 17.47 -2.59
N SER A 221 -1.55 17.36 -2.74
CA SER A 221 -0.92 16.31 -3.53
C SER A 221 0.13 15.60 -2.70
N THR A 222 0.29 14.31 -2.91
CA THR A 222 1.31 13.50 -2.24
C THR A 222 2.73 14.02 -2.46
N CYS A 223 2.99 14.74 -3.57
CA CYS A 223 4.28 15.38 -3.81
C CYS A 223 4.60 16.48 -2.77
N LEU A 224 3.60 17.08 -2.11
CA LEU A 224 3.83 18.06 -1.04
C LEU A 224 4.44 17.45 0.22
N LEU A 225 4.37 16.13 0.39
CA LEU A 225 4.98 15.45 1.52
C LEU A 225 6.51 15.57 1.53
N TYR A 226 7.14 15.70 0.36
CA TYR A 226 8.59 15.85 0.23
C TYR A 226 9.04 17.18 -0.36
N THR A 227 8.14 17.95 -0.95
CA THR A 227 8.43 19.29 -1.51
C THR A 227 7.99 20.44 -0.63
N SER A 228 7.36 20.14 0.51
CA SER A 228 6.98 21.16 1.50
C SER A 228 8.23 21.90 1.96
N PRO A 229 8.21 23.24 2.02
CA PRO A 229 9.40 23.99 2.46
C PRO A 229 9.80 23.54 3.87
N SER A 230 11.08 23.25 4.02
CA SER A 230 11.66 22.98 5.32
C SER A 230 11.50 24.22 6.21
N PRO A 231 11.22 24.08 7.51
CA PRO A 231 11.23 25.23 8.43
C PRO A 231 12.58 25.94 8.52
N ARG A 232 13.56 25.53 7.74
CA ARG A 232 14.92 26.08 7.68
C ARG A 232 15.20 26.90 6.42
N ASP A 233 14.25 26.98 5.48
CA ASP A 233 14.38 27.78 4.26
C ASP A 233 13.79 29.19 4.48
#